data_8c1ae9805d1c9a5b2d0f557ccc401a49
#
_entry.id   8c1ae9805d1c9a5b2d0f557ccc401a49
#
_cell.length_a   1.000
_cell.length_b   1.000
_cell.length_c   1.000
_cell.angle_alpha   90.00
_cell.angle_beta   90.00
_cell.angle_gamma   90.00
#
_symmetry.space_group_name_H-M   'P 1'
#
loop_
_entity.id
_entity.type
_entity.pdbx_description
1 polymer ?
#
loop_
_entity_poly.entity_id
_entity_poly.type
_entity_poly.pdbx_seq_one_letter_code
_entity_poly.pdbx_strand_id
1 'polypeptide(L)'
;YGQPDMTAEAIDREGYLKTGDIVSRSPGGELVVQGRSKELIIRSGFNVYPPEIEAVLNSHPAVLNSAVVGRSIEGNEEIIAFVEPTPGSTIEVAELLALVERQLAPYKKPQQIIVLPQLPVAPNGKIRKHDLKKRAEESLSAATSV
;
A
#
# COMPACT_ATOMS: atom_id res chain seq x y z
N TYR A 1 -3.35 11.03 -26.22
CA TYR A 1 -3.24 11.65 -27.54
C TYR A 1 -4.38 12.66 -27.72
N GLY A 2 -4.09 13.87 -28.20
CA GLY A 2 -5.08 14.93 -28.41
C GLY A 2 -5.64 15.58 -27.13
N GLN A 3 -4.95 15.50 -26.00
CA GLN A 3 -5.35 16.08 -24.71
C GLN A 3 -4.24 16.99 -24.16
N PRO A 4 -4.12 18.24 -24.64
CA PRO A 4 -3.04 19.15 -24.26
C PRO A 4 -3.03 19.47 -22.77
N ASP A 5 -4.20 19.59 -22.13
CA ASP A 5 -4.31 19.90 -20.70
C ASP A 5 -3.72 18.77 -19.84
N MET A 6 -4.01 17.53 -20.14
CA MET A 6 -3.41 16.38 -19.44
C MET A 6 -1.91 16.29 -19.67
N THR A 7 -1.43 16.70 -20.85
CA THR A 7 0.01 16.77 -21.14
C THR A 7 0.68 17.83 -20.28
N ALA A 8 0.08 19.02 -20.14
CA ALA A 8 0.59 20.11 -19.32
C ALA A 8 0.58 19.79 -17.81
N GLU A 9 -0.34 18.93 -17.36
CA GLU A 9 -0.32 18.41 -15.98
C GLU A 9 0.82 17.41 -15.75
N ALA A 10 1.06 16.53 -16.74
CA ALA A 10 2.05 15.45 -16.63
C ALA A 10 3.49 15.92 -16.85
N ILE A 11 3.68 16.91 -17.73
CA ILE A 11 5.01 17.45 -18.07
C ILE A 11 5.07 18.90 -17.57
N ASP A 12 6.06 19.20 -16.75
CA ASP A 12 6.26 20.55 -16.25
C ASP A 12 6.82 21.52 -17.32
N ARG A 13 6.98 22.80 -16.94
CA ARG A 13 7.46 23.84 -17.85
C ARG A 13 8.93 23.63 -18.27
N GLU A 14 9.70 22.83 -17.55
CA GLU A 14 11.10 22.51 -17.82
C GLU A 14 11.22 21.23 -18.66
N GLY A 15 10.09 20.55 -18.98
CA GLY A 15 10.05 19.36 -19.81
C GLY A 15 10.19 18.05 -19.03
N TYR A 16 10.13 18.06 -17.69
CA TYR A 16 10.21 16.84 -16.87
C TYR A 16 8.84 16.20 -16.72
N LEU A 17 8.81 14.87 -16.91
CA LEU A 17 7.62 14.05 -16.67
C LEU A 17 7.46 13.79 -15.17
N LYS A 18 6.32 14.12 -14.62
CA LYS A 18 5.91 13.77 -13.25
C LYS A 18 5.47 12.30 -13.22
N THR A 19 6.37 11.41 -12.82
CA THR A 19 6.08 9.96 -12.77
C THR A 19 5.08 9.59 -11.66
N GLY A 20 4.94 10.43 -10.64
CA GLY A 20 4.18 10.17 -9.42
C GLY A 20 4.92 9.24 -8.45
N ASP A 21 6.19 8.94 -8.69
CA ASP A 21 7.02 8.18 -7.75
C ASP A 21 7.64 9.12 -6.70
N ILE A 22 7.67 8.65 -5.45
CA ILE A 22 8.38 9.31 -4.34
C ILE A 22 9.72 8.60 -4.20
N VAL A 23 10.78 9.39 -4.24
CA VAL A 23 12.15 8.87 -4.14
C VAL A 23 12.93 9.57 -3.02
N SER A 24 13.86 8.87 -2.41
CA SER A 24 14.89 9.43 -1.56
C SER A 24 16.24 9.30 -2.23
N ARG A 25 17.19 10.17 -1.86
CA ARG A 25 18.57 10.07 -2.32
C ARG A 25 19.41 9.51 -1.19
N SER A 26 20.14 8.42 -1.46
CA SER A 26 21.08 7.84 -0.51
C SER A 26 22.32 8.74 -0.35
N PRO A 27 23.12 8.59 0.72
CA PRO A 27 24.39 9.30 0.86
C PRO A 27 25.36 9.06 -0.30
N GLY A 28 25.27 7.91 -0.98
CA GLY A 28 26.04 7.58 -2.18
C GLY A 28 25.48 8.20 -3.47
N GLY A 29 24.33 8.89 -3.41
CA GLY A 29 23.71 9.57 -4.54
C GLY A 29 22.72 8.72 -5.33
N GLU A 30 22.50 7.44 -4.96
CA GLU A 30 21.52 6.59 -5.61
C GLU A 30 20.09 7.05 -5.27
N LEU A 31 19.19 6.90 -6.23
CA LEU A 31 17.77 7.15 -6.04
C LEU A 31 17.07 5.85 -5.59
N VAL A 32 16.42 5.91 -4.43
CA VAL A 32 15.64 4.80 -3.87
C VAL A 32 14.17 5.14 -3.94
N VAL A 33 13.40 4.34 -4.68
CA VAL A 33 11.95 4.51 -4.79
C VAL A 33 11.29 4.08 -3.48
N GLN A 34 10.60 5.02 -2.83
CA GLN A 34 9.87 4.79 -1.59
C GLN A 34 8.43 4.32 -1.85
N GLY A 35 7.81 4.80 -2.93
CA GLY A 35 6.44 4.48 -3.29
C GLY A 35 5.84 5.43 -4.30
N ARG A 36 4.53 5.38 -4.42
CA ARG A 36 3.73 6.26 -5.28
C ARG A 36 3.05 7.35 -4.47
N SER A 37 3.05 8.59 -4.98
CA SER A 37 2.40 9.71 -4.29
C SER A 37 0.90 9.49 -4.05
N LYS A 38 0.22 8.84 -4.99
CA LYS A 38 -1.22 8.49 -4.90
C LYS A 38 -1.51 7.32 -3.95
N GLU A 39 -0.49 6.58 -3.54
CA GLU A 39 -0.60 5.44 -2.63
C GLU A 39 -0.08 5.77 -1.22
N LEU A 40 0.49 6.97 -1.04
CA LEU A 40 0.96 7.45 0.26
C LEU A 40 -0.21 7.48 1.24
N ILE A 41 -0.02 6.88 2.40
CA ILE A 41 -1.01 6.88 3.49
C ILE A 41 -0.57 7.91 4.52
N ILE A 42 -1.47 8.83 4.89
CA ILE A 42 -1.20 9.83 5.92
C ILE A 42 -1.89 9.42 7.20
N ARG A 43 -1.13 8.81 8.12
CA ARG A 43 -1.63 8.36 9.41
C ARG A 43 -1.14 9.26 10.53
N SER A 44 -2.06 9.97 11.18
CA SER A 44 -1.75 10.88 12.30
C SER A 44 -0.62 11.87 11.98
N GLY A 45 -0.59 12.38 10.75
CA GLY A 45 0.44 13.31 10.26
C GLY A 45 1.75 12.65 9.80
N PHE A 46 1.88 11.32 9.90
CA PHE A 46 3.04 10.59 9.41
C PHE A 46 2.82 10.03 8.01
N ASN A 47 3.84 10.16 7.16
CA ASN A 47 3.87 9.53 5.85
C ASN A 47 4.19 8.04 6.00
N VAL A 48 3.27 7.19 5.56
CA VAL A 48 3.45 5.74 5.52
C VAL A 48 3.49 5.28 4.07
N TYR A 49 4.57 4.60 3.71
CA TYR A 49 4.79 4.08 2.38
C TYR A 49 4.38 2.60 2.32
N PRO A 50 3.32 2.24 1.59
CA PRO A 50 2.85 0.86 1.47
C PRO A 50 3.94 -0.17 1.16
N PRO A 51 4.89 0.08 0.22
CA PRO A 51 5.93 -0.90 -0.10
C PRO A 51 6.80 -1.32 1.09
N GLU A 52 6.99 -0.45 2.07
CA GLU A 52 7.78 -0.77 3.26
C GLU A 52 7.11 -1.85 4.12
N ILE A 53 5.78 -1.74 4.30
CA ILE A 53 5.00 -2.72 5.05
C ILE A 53 4.84 -4.01 4.23
N GLU A 54 4.60 -3.88 2.94
CA GLU A 54 4.50 -5.01 2.00
C GLU A 54 5.79 -5.84 2.00
N ALA A 55 6.96 -5.19 2.00
CA ALA A 55 8.25 -5.88 2.06
C ALA A 55 8.38 -6.74 3.34
N VAL A 56 7.94 -6.20 4.49
CA VAL A 56 7.95 -6.94 5.75
C VAL A 56 6.97 -8.12 5.71
N LEU A 57 5.73 -7.90 5.25
CA LEU A 57 4.73 -8.97 5.14
C LEU A 57 5.18 -10.07 4.17
N ASN A 58 5.73 -9.70 3.02
CA ASN A 58 6.23 -10.64 2.01
C ASN A 58 7.49 -11.41 2.47
N SER A 59 8.16 -10.99 3.53
CA SER A 59 9.27 -11.76 4.12
C SER A 59 8.80 -12.98 4.90
N HIS A 60 7.50 -13.09 5.21
CA HIS A 60 6.94 -14.24 5.91
C HIS A 60 6.72 -15.41 4.95
N PRO A 61 7.18 -16.64 5.28
CA PRO A 61 7.17 -17.77 4.35
C PRO A 61 5.75 -18.22 3.92
N ALA A 62 4.74 -17.98 4.75
CA ALA A 62 3.35 -18.30 4.41
C ALA A 62 2.66 -17.24 3.54
N VAL A 63 3.30 -16.10 3.26
CA VAL A 63 2.76 -15.02 2.42
C VAL A 63 3.31 -15.14 1.01
N LEU A 64 2.43 -15.31 0.03
CA LEU A 64 2.77 -15.27 -1.40
C LEU A 64 2.89 -13.85 -1.90
N ASN A 65 1.86 -13.03 -1.61
CA ASN A 65 1.79 -11.63 -2.00
C ASN A 65 1.09 -10.82 -0.90
N SER A 66 1.44 -9.56 -0.80
CA SER A 66 0.70 -8.60 0.01
C SER A 66 0.45 -7.29 -0.73
N ALA A 67 -0.57 -6.57 -0.29
CA ALA A 67 -0.86 -5.21 -0.74
C ALA A 67 -1.39 -4.39 0.43
N VAL A 68 -0.90 -3.17 0.55
CA VAL A 68 -1.27 -2.25 1.62
C VAL A 68 -1.94 -1.02 1.02
N VAL A 69 -3.07 -0.63 1.60
CA VAL A 69 -3.86 0.53 1.18
C VAL A 69 -4.27 1.37 2.38
N GLY A 70 -4.48 2.67 2.14
CA GLY A 70 -5.12 3.55 3.11
C GLY A 70 -6.63 3.44 3.03
N ARG A 71 -7.30 3.41 4.19
CA ARG A 71 -8.74 3.57 4.34
C ARG A 71 -9.00 4.89 5.01
N SER A 72 -9.80 5.74 4.38
CA SER A 72 -10.13 7.06 4.92
C SER A 72 -11.06 6.95 6.12
N ILE A 73 -10.74 7.63 7.20
CA ILE A 73 -11.57 7.85 8.39
C ILE A 73 -11.61 9.34 8.69
N GLU A 74 -12.46 9.78 9.61
CA GLU A 74 -12.58 11.20 9.95
C GLU A 74 -11.21 11.79 10.37
N GLY A 75 -10.69 12.72 9.58
CA GLY A 75 -9.44 13.44 9.84
C GLY A 75 -8.15 12.61 9.76
N ASN A 76 -8.20 11.34 9.30
CA ASN A 76 -7.04 10.45 9.29
C ASN A 76 -7.17 9.34 8.23
N GLU A 77 -6.13 8.49 8.13
CA GLU A 77 -6.17 7.24 7.37
C GLU A 77 -5.75 6.06 8.23
N GLU A 78 -6.40 4.93 8.04
CA GLU A 78 -6.01 3.64 8.60
C GLU A 78 -5.27 2.80 7.57
N ILE A 79 -4.31 2.03 8.04
CA ILE A 79 -3.53 1.11 7.21
C ILE A 79 -4.23 -0.24 7.18
N ILE A 80 -4.65 -0.68 6.00
CA ILE A 80 -5.25 -1.99 5.79
C ILE A 80 -4.31 -2.81 4.90
N ALA A 81 -3.92 -3.98 5.39
CA ALA A 81 -3.11 -4.92 4.63
C ALA A 81 -3.98 -6.07 4.13
N PHE A 82 -3.78 -6.44 2.88
CA PHE A 82 -4.34 -7.64 2.28
C PHE A 82 -3.20 -8.60 2.01
N VAL A 83 -3.37 -9.87 2.36
CA VAL A 83 -2.36 -10.90 2.16
C VAL A 83 -2.94 -12.11 1.46
N GLU A 84 -2.18 -12.68 0.55
CA GLU A 84 -2.47 -13.91 -0.17
C GLU A 84 -1.55 -15.00 0.38
N PRO A 85 -2.08 -16.16 0.84
CA PRO A 85 -1.25 -17.24 1.36
C PRO A 85 -0.50 -17.98 0.25
N THR A 86 0.68 -18.44 0.57
CA THR A 86 1.38 -19.45 -0.24
C THR A 86 0.51 -20.71 -0.35
N PRO A 87 0.38 -21.35 -1.52
CA PRO A 87 -0.40 -22.55 -1.68
C PRO A 87 -0.06 -23.62 -0.63
N GLY A 88 -1.07 -24.12 0.07
CA GLY A 88 -0.92 -25.12 1.14
C GLY A 88 -0.50 -24.56 2.50
N SER A 89 -0.30 -23.24 2.63
CA SER A 89 0.03 -22.59 3.90
C SER A 89 -1.21 -21.96 4.54
N THR A 90 -1.20 -21.91 5.87
CA THR A 90 -2.16 -21.15 6.67
C THR A 90 -1.46 -19.91 7.24
N ILE A 91 -2.15 -18.77 7.21
CA ILE A 91 -1.64 -17.52 7.77
C ILE A 91 -2.28 -17.28 9.13
N GLU A 92 -1.45 -17.16 10.15
CA GLU A 92 -1.86 -16.66 11.46
C GLU A 92 -1.63 -15.13 11.49
N VAL A 93 -2.72 -14.36 11.48
CA VAL A 93 -2.67 -12.89 11.44
C VAL A 93 -1.85 -12.31 12.60
N ALA A 94 -1.89 -12.96 13.78
CA ALA A 94 -1.11 -12.55 14.94
C ALA A 94 0.41 -12.61 14.70
N GLU A 95 0.89 -13.59 13.93
CA GLU A 95 2.31 -13.72 13.58
C GLU A 95 2.75 -12.59 12.65
N LEU A 96 1.91 -12.23 11.67
CA LEU A 96 2.18 -11.12 10.77
C LEU A 96 2.20 -9.77 11.51
N LEU A 97 1.27 -9.56 12.44
CA LEU A 97 1.26 -8.35 13.28
C LEU A 97 2.52 -8.26 14.13
N ALA A 98 2.92 -9.37 14.78
CA ALA A 98 4.15 -9.41 15.56
C ALA A 98 5.41 -9.21 14.70
N LEU A 99 5.41 -9.68 13.45
CA LEU A 99 6.50 -9.45 12.50
C LEU A 99 6.64 -7.97 12.17
N VAL A 100 5.52 -7.31 11.85
CA VAL A 100 5.49 -5.87 11.56
C VAL A 100 5.92 -5.06 12.79
N GLU A 101 5.42 -5.38 13.99
CA GLU A 101 5.79 -4.69 15.24
C GLU A 101 7.28 -4.76 15.56
N ARG A 102 7.94 -5.86 15.22
CA ARG A 102 9.39 -6.01 15.44
C ARG A 102 10.24 -5.22 14.45
N GLN A 103 9.75 -4.98 13.24
CA GLN A 103 10.57 -4.42 12.16
C GLN A 103 10.23 -2.98 11.80
N LEU A 104 9.03 -2.50 12.14
CA LEU A 104 8.56 -1.17 11.75
C LEU A 104 8.13 -0.33 12.95
N ALA A 105 8.14 0.98 12.75
CA ALA A 105 7.65 1.92 13.75
C ALA A 105 6.16 1.71 14.04
N PRO A 106 5.68 1.98 15.27
CA PRO A 106 4.29 1.69 15.69
C PRO A 106 3.20 2.32 14.81
N TYR A 107 3.44 3.52 14.26
CA TYR A 107 2.49 4.20 13.39
C TYR A 107 2.32 3.52 12.02
N LYS A 108 3.23 2.59 11.63
CA LYS A 108 3.17 1.80 10.40
C LYS A 108 2.42 0.47 10.56
N LYS A 109 2.03 0.12 11.78
CA LYS A 109 1.29 -1.10 12.05
C LYS A 109 -0.08 -1.05 11.37
N PRO A 110 -0.45 -2.07 10.56
CA PRO A 110 -1.79 -2.19 10.00
C PRO A 110 -2.86 -2.25 11.09
N GLN A 111 -3.95 -1.52 10.89
CA GLN A 111 -5.14 -1.61 11.73
C GLN A 111 -5.82 -2.97 11.55
N GLN A 112 -5.76 -3.49 10.34
CA GLN A 112 -6.34 -4.78 9.99
C GLN A 112 -5.47 -5.48 8.93
N ILE A 113 -5.32 -6.79 9.08
CA ILE A 113 -4.78 -7.68 8.06
C ILE A 113 -5.90 -8.62 7.60
N ILE A 114 -6.20 -8.59 6.32
CA ILE A 114 -7.26 -9.38 5.68
C ILE A 114 -6.60 -10.44 4.80
N VAL A 115 -6.87 -11.70 5.11
CA VAL A 115 -6.39 -12.83 4.30
C VAL A 115 -7.38 -13.06 3.16
N LEU A 116 -6.91 -13.03 1.93
CA LEU A 116 -7.69 -13.36 0.74
C LEU A 116 -7.09 -14.61 0.07
N PRO A 117 -7.92 -15.52 -0.43
CA PRO A 117 -7.43 -16.69 -1.19
C PRO A 117 -6.56 -16.30 -2.38
N GLN A 118 -6.87 -15.15 -2.99
CA GLN A 118 -6.11 -14.55 -4.09
C GLN A 118 -6.32 -13.04 -4.10
N LEU A 119 -5.25 -12.29 -4.33
CA LEU A 119 -5.33 -10.84 -4.54
C LEU A 119 -5.82 -10.53 -5.97
N PRO A 120 -6.61 -9.45 -6.17
CA PRO A 120 -7.04 -9.04 -7.50
C PRO A 120 -5.84 -8.54 -8.31
N VAL A 121 -5.61 -9.15 -9.47
CA VAL A 121 -4.52 -8.78 -10.39
C VAL A 121 -5.08 -8.29 -11.72
N ALA A 122 -4.36 -7.37 -12.34
CA ALA A 122 -4.61 -6.94 -13.70
C ALA A 122 -3.98 -7.94 -14.71
N PRO A 123 -4.37 -7.91 -16.00
CA PRO A 123 -3.80 -8.80 -17.01
C PRO A 123 -2.27 -8.74 -17.14
N ASN A 124 -1.65 -7.65 -16.72
CA ASN A 124 -0.19 -7.47 -16.69
C ASN A 124 0.46 -7.99 -15.39
N GLY A 125 -0.27 -8.71 -14.52
CA GLY A 125 0.19 -9.26 -13.26
C GLY A 125 0.29 -8.30 -12.08
N LYS A 126 -0.05 -7.02 -12.26
CA LYS A 126 0.00 -6.03 -11.15
C LYS A 126 -1.24 -6.16 -10.27
N ILE A 127 -1.03 -6.10 -8.94
CA ILE A 127 -2.13 -6.07 -7.96
C ILE A 127 -2.96 -4.80 -8.16
N ARG A 128 -4.27 -4.95 -8.21
CA ARG A 128 -5.23 -3.86 -8.38
C ARG A 128 -5.57 -3.23 -7.03
N LYS A 129 -4.67 -2.41 -6.51
CA LYS A 129 -4.83 -1.72 -5.21
C LYS A 129 -6.10 -0.86 -5.14
N HIS A 130 -6.57 -0.33 -6.27
CA HIS A 130 -7.83 0.43 -6.30
C HIS A 130 -9.03 -0.42 -5.84
N ASP A 131 -9.11 -1.68 -6.27
CA ASP A 131 -10.19 -2.58 -5.87
C ASP A 131 -10.07 -2.96 -4.37
N LEU A 132 -8.84 -3.14 -3.89
CA LEU A 132 -8.59 -3.41 -2.49
C LEU A 132 -8.94 -2.20 -1.60
N LYS A 133 -8.64 -0.98 -2.04
CA LYS A 133 -9.04 0.24 -1.35
C LYS A 133 -10.56 0.34 -1.22
N LYS A 134 -11.30 0.12 -2.31
CA LYS A 134 -12.76 0.08 -2.29
C LYS A 134 -13.29 -0.96 -1.30
N ARG A 135 -12.73 -2.17 -1.30
CA ARG A 135 -13.09 -3.23 -0.37
C ARG A 135 -12.80 -2.88 1.09
N ALA A 136 -11.69 -2.17 1.36
CA ALA A 136 -11.37 -1.68 2.69
C ALA A 136 -12.39 -0.65 3.20
N GLU A 137 -12.86 0.23 2.33
CA GLU A 137 -13.88 1.23 2.64
C GLU A 137 -15.26 0.59 2.90
N GLU A 138 -15.66 -0.41 2.10
CA GLU A 138 -16.90 -1.16 2.29
C GLU A 138 -16.93 -1.93 3.63
N SER A 139 -15.79 -2.44 4.09
CA SER A 139 -15.70 -3.15 5.37
C SER A 139 -15.95 -2.25 6.58
N LEU A 140 -15.71 -0.95 6.48
CA LEU A 140 -16.00 0.02 7.53
C LEU A 140 -17.51 0.28 7.66
N SER A 141 -18.21 0.43 6.53
CA SER A 141 -19.64 0.70 6.50
C SER A 141 -20.45 -0.48 7.06
N ALA A 142 -19.99 -1.71 6.86
CA ALA A 142 -20.60 -2.90 7.44
C ALA A 142 -20.42 -2.99 8.98
N ALA A 143 -19.31 -2.48 9.51
CA ALA A 143 -19.04 -2.47 10.95
C ALA A 143 -19.76 -1.33 11.71
N THR A 144 -20.20 -0.27 11.01
CA THR A 144 -20.89 0.89 11.60
C THR A 144 -22.43 0.71 11.61
N SER A 145 -22.95 -0.35 10.98
CA SER A 145 -24.39 -0.61 10.82
C SER A 145 -24.97 -1.62 11.84
N VAL A 146 -24.29 -1.81 13.01
CA VAL A 146 -24.75 -2.66 14.12
C VAL A 146 -25.04 -1.81 15.35
#